data_b586781ee5fbae0d1d01576f2a9aaf7c
#
_entry.id   b586781ee5fbae0d1d01576f2a9aaf7c
#
_cell.length_a   1.000
_cell.length_b   1.000
_cell.length_c   1.000
_cell.angle_alpha   90.00
_cell.angle_beta   90.00
_cell.angle_gamma   90.00
#
_symmetry.space_group_name_H-M   'P 1'
#
loop_
_entity.id
_entity.type
_entity.pdbx_description
1 polymer ?
#
loop_
_entity_poly.entity_id
_entity_poly.type
_entity_poly.pdbx_seq_one_letter_code
_entity_poly.pdbx_strand_id
1 'polypeptide(L)'
;MADSRVRVGVLFGGESPEHEVSLRSAKNVIEAIDRERYDIVLIGIDRRGRWHLADESSFLRHASDPRRIRLPHAPVRLALTPGRRPRIVSVVPQSREGSGESEDSGEERPEPAELPELDVIFPVLHGPFGEDGTVQGLLRLAHLPFVGPGILGSAVCMDKDVAKRLLRDAGIPVAPFITVLSRAEAPSWDEAVAALDAPIFVKPANMGSSVGVSKAETDADYQRALDGAFSFDTKVLLERTIRGREIEISVLGNETPEASIPGEIAPTHAFYSYEAKYLDHDGADLLIPADLDAETTARAREVAVRAFRALCCEGMARVDLFLATEPCGPLPSGSLVINEINTLPGFTRISMYPKLWDASGVSYPELIDRLIRLAIERAERDERLASAIDLQGVGEANHGEAGSG
;
A
#
# COMPACT_ATOMS: atom_id res chain seq x y z
N MET A 1 -7.14 -5.48 -36.81
CA MET A 1 -7.28 -6.27 -35.56
C MET A 1 -8.05 -5.37 -34.63
N ALA A 2 -9.20 -5.81 -34.13
CA ALA A 2 -9.93 -5.02 -33.12
C ALA A 2 -9.00 -4.88 -31.91
N ASP A 3 -8.73 -3.63 -31.52
CA ASP A 3 -7.94 -3.29 -30.34
C ASP A 3 -8.67 -3.89 -29.14
N SER A 4 -8.19 -5.03 -28.62
CA SER A 4 -8.81 -5.66 -27.46
C SER A 4 -8.53 -4.77 -26.26
N ARG A 5 -9.61 -4.28 -25.60
CA ARG A 5 -9.47 -3.50 -24.37
C ARG A 5 -8.67 -4.25 -23.32
N VAL A 6 -7.83 -3.54 -22.58
CA VAL A 6 -7.07 -4.10 -21.47
C VAL A 6 -8.03 -4.46 -20.33
N ARG A 7 -7.95 -5.68 -19.85
CA ARG A 7 -8.83 -6.17 -18.78
C ARG A 7 -8.20 -5.97 -17.41
N VAL A 8 -8.80 -5.10 -16.61
CA VAL A 8 -8.31 -4.67 -15.30
C VAL A 8 -9.10 -5.36 -14.18
N GLY A 9 -8.42 -6.16 -13.37
CA GLY A 9 -8.99 -6.68 -12.13
C GLY A 9 -8.89 -5.64 -11.01
N VAL A 10 -10.00 -5.03 -10.59
CA VAL A 10 -10.01 -4.13 -9.43
C VAL A 10 -10.17 -4.97 -8.16
N LEU A 11 -9.12 -4.98 -7.34
CA LEU A 11 -9.05 -5.77 -6.10
C LEU A 11 -9.29 -4.86 -4.89
N PHE A 12 -10.32 -5.15 -4.08
CA PHE A 12 -10.75 -4.27 -3.00
C PHE A 12 -11.29 -5.02 -1.79
N GLY A 13 -11.46 -4.30 -0.66
CA GLY A 13 -11.93 -4.85 0.61
C GLY A 13 -10.78 -5.23 1.54
N GLY A 14 -10.71 -6.50 1.97
CA GLY A 14 -9.65 -7.03 2.83
C GLY A 14 -10.02 -7.13 4.30
N GLU A 15 -9.14 -7.76 5.08
CA GLU A 15 -9.30 -7.98 6.53
C GLU A 15 -8.92 -6.75 7.36
N SER A 16 -8.26 -5.78 6.75
CA SER A 16 -7.77 -4.57 7.39
C SER A 16 -8.89 -3.73 8.02
N PRO A 17 -8.61 -2.97 9.09
CA PRO A 17 -9.53 -1.95 9.62
C PRO A 17 -9.99 -0.93 8.57
N GLU A 18 -9.21 -0.74 7.50
CA GLU A 18 -9.48 0.21 6.40
C GLU A 18 -10.39 -0.37 5.29
N HIS A 19 -11.07 -1.50 5.55
CA HIS A 19 -11.95 -2.17 4.60
C HIS A 19 -12.95 -1.22 3.91
N GLU A 20 -13.63 -0.35 4.67
CA GLU A 20 -14.61 0.60 4.10
C GLU A 20 -13.95 1.68 3.23
N VAL A 21 -12.72 2.08 3.56
CA VAL A 21 -11.95 3.03 2.75
C VAL A 21 -11.62 2.41 1.40
N SER A 22 -11.23 1.12 1.40
CA SER A 22 -10.98 0.34 0.20
C SER A 22 -12.23 0.25 -0.71
N LEU A 23 -13.40 0.00 -0.15
CA LEU A 23 -14.66 -0.03 -0.91
C LEU A 23 -14.97 1.31 -1.57
N ARG A 24 -14.74 2.43 -0.87
CA ARG A 24 -14.91 3.79 -1.42
C ARG A 24 -13.90 4.09 -2.51
N SER A 25 -12.64 3.70 -2.31
CA SER A 25 -11.57 3.85 -3.31
C SER A 25 -11.91 3.08 -4.58
N ALA A 26 -12.33 1.82 -4.46
CA ALA A 26 -12.75 1.00 -5.59
C ALA A 26 -13.91 1.65 -6.39
N LYS A 27 -14.93 2.15 -5.69
CA LYS A 27 -16.03 2.90 -6.34
C LYS A 27 -15.48 4.03 -7.21
N ASN A 28 -14.60 4.87 -6.66
CA ASN A 28 -14.09 6.03 -7.39
C ASN A 28 -13.25 5.61 -8.61
N VAL A 29 -12.46 4.53 -8.50
CA VAL A 29 -11.70 3.97 -9.64
C VAL A 29 -12.67 3.48 -10.72
N ILE A 30 -13.69 2.70 -10.35
CA ILE A 30 -14.68 2.14 -11.28
C ILE A 30 -15.46 3.24 -12.03
N GLU A 31 -15.81 4.33 -11.34
CA GLU A 31 -16.52 5.47 -11.94
C GLU A 31 -15.65 6.34 -12.84
N ALA A 32 -14.33 6.30 -12.69
CA ALA A 32 -13.42 7.20 -13.38
C ALA A 32 -12.55 6.54 -14.45
N ILE A 33 -12.42 5.22 -14.43
CA ILE A 33 -11.60 4.50 -15.41
C ILE A 33 -12.21 4.61 -16.82
N ASP A 34 -11.35 4.80 -17.81
CA ASP A 34 -11.75 4.93 -19.22
C ASP A 34 -12.29 3.61 -19.78
N ARG A 35 -13.59 3.53 -19.99
CA ARG A 35 -14.30 2.33 -20.50
C ARG A 35 -14.08 2.06 -21.99
N GLU A 36 -13.55 3.00 -22.73
CA GLU A 36 -13.16 2.76 -24.13
C GLU A 36 -11.86 1.96 -24.22
N ARG A 37 -11.00 2.08 -23.21
CA ARG A 37 -9.68 1.44 -23.13
C ARG A 37 -9.64 0.21 -22.23
N TYR A 38 -10.47 0.18 -21.19
CA TYR A 38 -10.41 -0.79 -20.11
C TYR A 38 -11.73 -1.52 -19.87
N ASP A 39 -11.65 -2.86 -19.81
CA ASP A 39 -12.71 -3.72 -19.27
C ASP A 39 -12.42 -3.99 -17.78
N ILE A 40 -13.42 -3.96 -16.92
CA ILE A 40 -13.24 -4.13 -15.48
C ILE A 40 -13.79 -5.48 -15.02
N VAL A 41 -13.01 -6.14 -14.17
CA VAL A 41 -13.44 -7.29 -13.37
C VAL A 41 -13.32 -6.93 -11.89
N LEU A 42 -14.41 -7.02 -11.13
CA LEU A 42 -14.43 -6.66 -9.72
C LEU A 42 -14.14 -7.87 -8.83
N ILE A 43 -13.10 -7.77 -8.02
CA ILE A 43 -12.66 -8.82 -7.10
C ILE A 43 -12.70 -8.24 -5.68
N GLY A 44 -13.72 -8.62 -4.90
CA GLY A 44 -13.87 -8.19 -3.52
C GLY A 44 -13.30 -9.20 -2.54
N ILE A 45 -12.59 -8.73 -1.52
CA ILE A 45 -12.12 -9.53 -0.39
C ILE A 45 -12.96 -9.16 0.83
N ASP A 46 -13.62 -10.14 1.43
CA ASP A 46 -14.41 -9.89 2.63
C ASP A 46 -13.52 -9.76 3.89
N ARG A 47 -14.13 -9.40 5.04
CA ARG A 47 -13.42 -9.25 6.32
C ARG A 47 -12.87 -10.55 6.91
N ARG A 48 -13.09 -11.70 6.23
CA ARG A 48 -12.54 -13.02 6.58
C ARG A 48 -11.50 -13.49 5.56
N GLY A 49 -11.02 -12.58 4.70
CA GLY A 49 -10.03 -12.88 3.67
C GLY A 49 -10.57 -13.72 2.50
N ARG A 50 -11.90 -13.92 2.36
CA ARG A 50 -12.46 -14.69 1.25
C ARG A 50 -12.66 -13.80 0.05
N TRP A 51 -12.28 -14.30 -1.12
CA TRP A 51 -12.35 -13.59 -2.38
C TRP A 51 -13.68 -13.86 -3.07
N HIS A 52 -14.25 -12.82 -3.70
CA HIS A 52 -15.55 -12.86 -4.35
C HIS A 52 -15.49 -12.09 -5.66
N LEU A 53 -16.13 -12.63 -6.72
CA LEU A 53 -16.45 -11.80 -7.87
C LEU A 53 -17.66 -10.95 -7.54
N ALA A 54 -17.54 -9.66 -7.74
CA ALA A 54 -18.62 -8.72 -7.52
C ALA A 54 -19.25 -8.29 -8.85
N ASP A 55 -20.56 -8.20 -8.87
CA ASP A 55 -21.28 -7.57 -9.96
C ASP A 55 -21.23 -6.05 -9.81
N GLU A 56 -20.82 -5.36 -10.87
CA GLU A 56 -20.62 -3.91 -10.87
C GLU A 56 -21.92 -3.16 -10.52
N SER A 57 -23.03 -3.57 -11.09
CA SER A 57 -24.32 -2.89 -10.89
C SER A 57 -24.81 -3.04 -9.44
N SER A 58 -24.55 -4.18 -8.83
CA SER A 58 -24.84 -4.45 -7.42
C SER A 58 -23.90 -3.69 -6.49
N PHE A 59 -22.60 -3.64 -6.82
CA PHE A 59 -21.62 -2.90 -6.07
C PHE A 59 -21.92 -1.40 -6.05
N LEU A 60 -22.14 -0.79 -7.23
CA LEU A 60 -22.38 0.65 -7.35
C LEU A 60 -23.69 1.11 -6.71
N ARG A 61 -24.75 0.28 -6.72
CA ARG A 61 -26.02 0.61 -6.04
C ARG A 61 -25.88 0.86 -4.55
N HIS A 62 -24.96 0.19 -3.88
CA HIS A 62 -24.75 0.29 -2.43
C HIS A 62 -23.47 1.08 -2.05
N ALA A 63 -22.77 1.56 -3.04
CA ALA A 63 -21.44 2.19 -2.85
C ALA A 63 -21.49 3.56 -2.13
N SER A 64 -22.68 4.17 -1.97
CA SER A 64 -22.88 5.36 -1.13
C SER A 64 -22.85 5.05 0.37
N ASP A 65 -23.13 3.79 0.77
CA ASP A 65 -23.03 3.30 2.14
C ASP A 65 -22.22 1.98 2.15
N PRO A 66 -20.91 2.03 2.36
CA PRO A 66 -20.03 0.84 2.33
C PRO A 66 -20.50 -0.30 3.24
N ARG A 67 -21.25 0.01 4.32
CA ARG A 67 -21.80 -0.99 5.25
C ARG A 67 -22.89 -1.85 4.61
N ARG A 68 -23.47 -1.39 3.50
CA ARG A 68 -24.51 -2.10 2.74
C ARG A 68 -23.95 -2.91 1.57
N ILE A 69 -22.69 -2.73 1.23
CA ILE A 69 -22.05 -3.54 0.19
C ILE A 69 -21.94 -4.96 0.73
N ARG A 70 -22.67 -5.87 0.08
CA ARG A 70 -22.57 -7.31 0.37
C ARG A 70 -21.90 -7.98 -0.81
N LEU A 71 -20.75 -8.59 -0.53
CA LEU A 71 -20.11 -9.46 -1.51
C LEU A 71 -20.98 -10.71 -1.69
N PRO A 72 -21.08 -11.29 -2.91
CA PRO A 72 -21.88 -12.47 -3.17
C PRO A 72 -21.55 -13.62 -2.21
N HIS A 73 -22.55 -14.42 -1.84
CA HIS A 73 -22.36 -15.53 -0.89
C HIS A 73 -21.49 -16.67 -1.44
N ALA A 74 -21.29 -16.75 -2.75
CA ALA A 74 -20.41 -17.76 -3.37
C ALA A 74 -18.96 -17.24 -3.42
N PRO A 75 -18.05 -17.73 -2.56
CA PRO A 75 -16.65 -17.35 -2.65
C PRO A 75 -16.05 -17.92 -3.92
N VAL A 76 -15.31 -17.09 -4.63
CA VAL A 76 -14.44 -17.52 -5.72
C VAL A 76 -13.17 -18.03 -5.07
N ARG A 77 -12.75 -19.25 -5.40
CA ARG A 77 -11.39 -19.69 -5.06
C ARG A 77 -10.49 -19.27 -6.21
N LEU A 78 -9.51 -18.43 -5.92
CA LEU A 78 -8.40 -18.22 -6.84
C LEU A 78 -7.59 -19.52 -6.91
N ALA A 79 -7.72 -20.26 -8.01
CA ALA A 79 -6.76 -21.28 -8.33
C ALA A 79 -5.63 -20.60 -9.13
N LEU A 80 -4.49 -20.38 -8.48
CA LEU A 80 -3.26 -19.99 -9.16
C LEU A 80 -2.68 -21.26 -9.78
N THR A 81 -2.85 -21.40 -11.09
CA THR A 81 -2.14 -22.45 -11.84
C THR A 81 -0.75 -21.93 -12.18
N PRO A 82 0.33 -22.57 -11.71
CA PRO A 82 1.69 -22.24 -12.16
C PRO A 82 1.78 -22.41 -13.68
N GLY A 83 2.17 -21.35 -14.38
CA GLY A 83 2.30 -21.39 -15.84
C GLY A 83 2.39 -19.98 -16.45
N ARG A 84 2.76 -19.91 -17.74
CA ARG A 84 2.96 -18.63 -18.45
C ARG A 84 1.68 -17.81 -18.70
N ARG A 85 0.50 -18.33 -18.36
CA ARG A 85 -0.77 -17.60 -18.45
C ARG A 85 -1.53 -17.80 -17.14
N PRO A 86 -1.63 -16.76 -16.31
CA PRO A 86 -2.37 -16.84 -15.06
C PRO A 86 -3.86 -16.99 -15.37
N ARG A 87 -4.49 -17.97 -14.75
CA ARG A 87 -5.93 -18.16 -14.83
C ARG A 87 -6.51 -18.00 -13.44
N ILE A 88 -7.46 -17.09 -13.31
CA ILE A 88 -8.33 -17.04 -12.14
C ILE A 88 -9.48 -18.00 -12.41
N VAL A 89 -9.54 -19.10 -11.67
CA VAL A 89 -10.62 -20.09 -11.81
C VAL A 89 -11.61 -19.90 -10.67
N SER A 90 -12.89 -19.74 -10.99
CA SER A 90 -13.94 -19.82 -9.97
C SER A 90 -14.14 -21.28 -9.57
N VAL A 91 -14.00 -21.58 -8.29
CA VAL A 91 -14.31 -22.90 -7.75
C VAL A 91 -15.61 -22.83 -6.97
N VAL A 92 -16.62 -23.59 -7.40
CA VAL A 92 -17.87 -23.72 -6.64
C VAL A 92 -17.57 -24.32 -5.26
N PRO A 93 -18.18 -23.79 -4.19
CA PRO A 93 -17.95 -24.34 -2.85
C PRO A 93 -18.36 -25.81 -2.79
N GLN A 94 -17.49 -26.69 -2.33
CA GLN A 94 -17.92 -28.02 -1.88
C GLN A 94 -18.85 -27.79 -0.66
N SER A 95 -20.09 -28.27 -0.77
CA SER A 95 -20.98 -28.40 0.39
C SER A 95 -20.24 -29.19 1.48
N ARG A 96 -20.29 -28.70 2.72
CA ARG A 96 -19.70 -29.38 3.88
C ARG A 96 -20.15 -30.84 3.89
N GLU A 97 -19.18 -31.72 3.82
CA GLU A 97 -19.37 -33.09 4.30
C GLU A 97 -19.60 -33.03 5.81
N GLY A 98 -20.81 -33.30 6.23
CA GLY A 98 -21.15 -33.35 7.66
C GLY A 98 -22.61 -33.69 7.86
N SER A 99 -22.90 -34.97 7.96
CA SER A 99 -24.10 -35.70 8.33
C SER A 99 -24.84 -36.37 7.18
N GLY A 100 -24.83 -37.70 7.27
CA GLY A 100 -25.33 -38.62 6.28
C GLY A 100 -26.80 -38.40 5.90
N GLU A 101 -27.00 -38.55 4.64
CA GLU A 101 -28.08 -39.31 3.98
C GLU A 101 -27.98 -38.90 2.50
N SER A 102 -27.65 -39.91 1.70
CA SER A 102 -27.60 -39.79 0.23
C SER A 102 -29.00 -39.76 -0.31
N GLU A 103 -29.41 -38.63 -0.87
CA GLU A 103 -30.39 -38.65 -1.96
C GLU A 103 -29.68 -38.19 -3.22
N ASP A 104 -29.59 -39.12 -4.16
CA ASP A 104 -29.10 -38.99 -5.54
C ASP A 104 -30.08 -38.09 -6.32
N SER A 105 -29.98 -36.79 -6.09
CA SER A 105 -30.56 -35.79 -6.98
C SER A 105 -29.50 -35.49 -8.05
N GLY A 106 -29.75 -35.95 -9.27
CA GLY A 106 -28.88 -35.77 -10.44
C GLY A 106 -28.74 -34.30 -10.88
N GLU A 107 -28.44 -33.42 -9.94
CA GLU A 107 -28.04 -32.05 -10.21
C GLU A 107 -26.56 -32.07 -10.65
N GLU A 108 -26.33 -31.82 -11.92
CA GLU A 108 -25.01 -31.60 -12.51
C GLU A 108 -24.28 -30.55 -11.63
N ARG A 109 -23.14 -30.96 -11.06
CA ARG A 109 -22.25 -30.03 -10.38
C ARG A 109 -21.88 -28.94 -11.37
N PRO A 110 -22.15 -27.65 -11.09
CA PRO A 110 -21.78 -26.60 -12.01
C PRO A 110 -20.26 -26.66 -12.22
N GLU A 111 -19.84 -26.75 -13.48
CA GLU A 111 -18.42 -26.70 -13.83
C GLU A 111 -17.81 -25.36 -13.35
N PRO A 112 -16.54 -25.36 -12.98
CA PRO A 112 -15.84 -24.13 -12.63
C PRO A 112 -15.96 -23.14 -13.80
N ALA A 113 -16.63 -22.00 -13.60
CA ALA A 113 -16.65 -20.98 -14.63
C ALA A 113 -15.23 -20.40 -14.76
N GLU A 114 -14.63 -20.56 -15.94
CA GLU A 114 -13.37 -19.85 -16.24
C GLU A 114 -13.64 -18.36 -16.25
N LEU A 115 -12.87 -17.63 -15.45
CA LEU A 115 -12.88 -16.18 -15.50
C LEU A 115 -12.11 -15.70 -16.73
N PRO A 116 -12.48 -14.55 -17.29
CA PRO A 116 -11.71 -13.95 -18.35
C PRO A 116 -10.26 -13.68 -17.88
N GLU A 117 -9.30 -13.93 -18.74
CA GLU A 117 -7.88 -13.60 -18.47
C GLU A 117 -7.78 -12.12 -18.11
N LEU A 118 -7.01 -11.80 -17.05
CA LEU A 118 -6.74 -10.44 -16.61
C LEU A 118 -5.38 -10.00 -17.11
N ASP A 119 -5.28 -8.78 -17.63
CA ASP A 119 -4.03 -8.22 -18.10
C ASP A 119 -3.28 -7.51 -16.98
N VAL A 120 -4.01 -6.92 -16.02
CA VAL A 120 -3.43 -6.19 -14.88
C VAL A 120 -4.39 -6.16 -13.70
N ILE A 121 -3.83 -6.13 -12.50
CA ILE A 121 -4.59 -5.92 -11.25
C ILE A 121 -4.40 -4.49 -10.76
N PHE A 122 -5.48 -3.84 -10.37
CA PHE A 122 -5.49 -2.57 -9.66
C PHE A 122 -5.90 -2.83 -8.20
N PRO A 123 -4.92 -3.04 -7.29
CA PRO A 123 -5.24 -3.22 -5.88
C PRO A 123 -5.58 -1.86 -5.26
N VAL A 124 -6.73 -1.76 -4.62
CA VAL A 124 -7.17 -0.63 -3.78
C VAL A 124 -7.37 -1.14 -2.36
N LEU A 125 -6.35 -1.82 -1.86
CA LEU A 125 -6.28 -2.38 -0.52
C LEU A 125 -5.42 -1.47 0.35
N HIS A 126 -5.83 -1.26 1.60
CA HIS A 126 -5.11 -0.40 2.53
C HIS A 126 -4.72 -1.17 3.79
N GLY A 127 -3.54 -0.85 4.35
CA GLY A 127 -3.01 -1.46 5.57
C GLY A 127 -2.49 -2.90 5.38
N PRO A 128 -2.46 -3.70 6.47
CA PRO A 128 -1.93 -5.06 6.47
C PRO A 128 -2.57 -5.94 5.39
N PHE A 129 -1.79 -6.87 4.81
CA PHE A 129 -2.10 -7.73 3.66
C PHE A 129 -2.28 -6.99 2.33
N GLY A 130 -2.51 -5.67 2.35
CA GLY A 130 -2.62 -4.84 1.14
C GLY A 130 -1.32 -4.13 0.77
N GLU A 131 -0.64 -3.55 1.77
CA GLU A 131 0.53 -2.68 1.58
C GLU A 131 1.85 -3.29 2.07
N ASP A 132 1.85 -4.51 2.59
CA ASP A 132 2.98 -5.17 3.26
C ASP A 132 3.77 -6.15 2.38
N GLY A 133 3.45 -6.25 1.09
CA GLY A 133 4.08 -7.18 0.16
C GLY A 133 3.33 -8.53 0.02
N THR A 134 2.35 -8.82 0.87
CA THR A 134 1.63 -10.11 0.87
C THR A 134 0.82 -10.30 -0.41
N VAL A 135 -0.08 -9.38 -0.74
CA VAL A 135 -0.86 -9.44 -1.99
C VAL A 135 0.03 -9.30 -3.22
N GLN A 136 1.07 -8.47 -3.15
CA GLN A 136 2.04 -8.29 -4.21
C GLN A 136 2.79 -9.60 -4.51
N GLY A 137 3.16 -10.36 -3.46
CA GLY A 137 3.76 -11.68 -3.58
C GLY A 137 2.85 -12.69 -4.26
N LEU A 138 1.58 -12.71 -3.89
CA LEU A 138 0.56 -13.55 -4.52
C LEU A 138 0.41 -13.24 -6.01
N LEU A 139 0.27 -11.96 -6.37
CA LEU A 139 0.12 -11.52 -7.76
C LEU A 139 1.38 -11.79 -8.57
N ARG A 140 2.57 -11.63 -7.97
CA ARG A 140 3.84 -11.95 -8.64
C ARG A 140 3.98 -13.46 -8.96
N LEU A 141 3.60 -14.34 -8.03
CA LEU A 141 3.57 -15.78 -8.25
C LEU A 141 2.55 -16.18 -9.32
N ALA A 142 1.47 -15.42 -9.45
CA ALA A 142 0.47 -15.57 -10.50
C ALA A 142 0.89 -14.98 -11.84
N HIS A 143 2.06 -14.35 -11.96
CA HIS A 143 2.51 -13.61 -13.16
C HIS A 143 1.52 -12.53 -13.61
N LEU A 144 0.77 -11.94 -12.68
CA LEU A 144 -0.17 -10.85 -12.93
C LEU A 144 0.52 -9.50 -12.73
N PRO A 145 0.58 -8.63 -13.74
CA PRO A 145 0.95 -7.24 -13.56
C PRO A 145 0.03 -6.57 -12.53
N PHE A 146 0.55 -5.69 -11.69
CA PHE A 146 -0.26 -4.99 -10.69
C PHE A 146 0.22 -3.56 -10.44
N VAL A 147 -0.73 -2.68 -10.14
CA VAL A 147 -0.48 -1.28 -9.80
C VAL A 147 0.12 -1.16 -8.40
N GLY A 148 1.00 -0.18 -8.21
CA GLY A 148 1.68 0.09 -6.94
C GLY A 148 3.06 -0.58 -6.85
N PRO A 149 3.77 -0.41 -5.73
CA PRO A 149 5.10 -0.95 -5.52
C PRO A 149 5.14 -2.47 -5.55
N GLY A 150 6.32 -3.01 -5.86
CA GLY A 150 6.60 -4.43 -5.79
C GLY A 150 6.68 -4.95 -4.35
N ILE A 151 6.98 -6.24 -4.20
CA ILE A 151 7.04 -6.92 -2.89
C ILE A 151 7.99 -6.19 -1.94
N LEU A 152 9.21 -5.91 -2.40
CA LEU A 152 10.24 -5.30 -1.55
C LEU A 152 9.85 -3.90 -1.09
N GLY A 153 9.43 -3.03 -2.02
CA GLY A 153 9.02 -1.66 -1.69
C GLY A 153 7.84 -1.63 -0.72
N SER A 154 6.83 -2.48 -0.94
CA SER A 154 5.68 -2.61 -0.05
C SER A 154 6.08 -3.05 1.37
N ALA A 155 6.84 -4.14 1.48
CA ALA A 155 7.27 -4.69 2.78
C ALA A 155 8.18 -3.71 3.55
N VAL A 156 9.12 -3.07 2.86
CA VAL A 156 10.04 -2.10 3.47
C VAL A 156 9.31 -0.85 3.95
N CYS A 157 8.38 -0.32 3.15
CA CYS A 157 7.63 0.88 3.54
C CYS A 157 6.67 0.63 4.70
N MET A 158 6.10 -0.58 4.79
CA MET A 158 5.21 -0.95 5.88
C MET A 158 5.92 -1.01 7.22
N ASP A 159 7.16 -1.52 7.25
CA ASP A 159 7.97 -1.63 8.45
C ASP A 159 8.71 -0.31 8.75
N LYS A 160 8.18 0.48 9.68
CA LYS A 160 8.71 1.82 10.03
C LYS A 160 10.18 1.78 10.49
N ASP A 161 10.62 0.70 11.16
CA ASP A 161 12.02 0.55 11.58
C ASP A 161 12.93 0.34 10.36
N VAL A 162 12.57 -0.60 9.48
CA VAL A 162 13.37 -0.91 8.28
C VAL A 162 13.40 0.31 7.35
N ALA A 163 12.25 0.95 7.10
CA ALA A 163 12.15 2.15 6.29
C ALA A 163 13.07 3.27 6.81
N LYS A 164 13.00 3.58 8.12
CA LYS A 164 13.83 4.64 8.72
C LYS A 164 15.33 4.32 8.69
N ARG A 165 15.72 3.06 8.84
CA ARG A 165 17.12 2.66 8.70
C ARG A 165 17.65 2.84 7.28
N LEU A 166 16.88 2.47 6.27
CA LEU A 166 17.25 2.65 4.87
C LEU A 166 17.29 4.13 4.47
N LEU A 167 16.31 4.91 4.90
CA LEU A 167 16.30 6.35 4.67
C LEU A 167 17.53 7.03 5.28
N ARG A 168 17.90 6.66 6.52
CA ARG A 168 19.09 7.16 7.19
C ARG A 168 20.37 6.78 6.45
N ASP A 169 20.47 5.54 5.96
CA ASP A 169 21.59 5.07 5.15
C ASP A 169 21.72 5.87 3.84
N ALA A 170 20.57 6.22 3.23
CA ALA A 170 20.50 7.08 2.05
C ALA A 170 20.75 8.57 2.34
N GLY A 171 21.08 8.96 3.58
CA GLY A 171 21.28 10.35 3.98
C GLY A 171 20.03 11.20 3.96
N ILE A 172 18.84 10.59 4.14
CA ILE A 172 17.55 11.28 4.20
C ILE A 172 17.15 11.42 5.66
N PRO A 173 16.80 12.64 6.13
CA PRO A 173 16.47 12.87 7.54
C PRO A 173 15.21 12.10 7.97
N VAL A 174 15.30 11.44 9.13
CA VAL A 174 14.21 10.79 9.83
C VAL A 174 14.25 11.22 11.30
N ALA A 175 13.10 11.19 11.98
CA ALA A 175 13.06 11.44 13.42
C ALA A 175 13.97 10.46 14.16
N PRO A 176 14.73 10.90 15.20
CA PRO A 176 15.44 9.99 16.09
C PRO A 176 14.48 8.95 16.69
N PHE A 177 14.90 7.68 16.72
CA PHE A 177 14.05 6.60 17.20
C PHE A 177 14.86 5.48 17.87
N ILE A 178 14.16 4.71 18.72
CA ILE A 178 14.63 3.46 19.32
C ILE A 178 13.69 2.35 18.89
N THR A 179 14.24 1.22 18.43
CA THR A 179 13.47 0.03 18.10
C THR A 179 13.45 -0.91 19.31
N VAL A 180 12.26 -1.36 19.68
CA VAL A 180 12.03 -2.29 20.79
C VAL A 180 11.44 -3.58 20.22
N LEU A 181 12.16 -4.70 20.38
CA LEU A 181 11.78 -6.02 19.83
C LEU A 181 10.95 -6.86 20.79
N SER A 182 10.97 -6.53 22.07
CA SER A 182 10.12 -7.15 23.06
C SER A 182 9.79 -6.19 24.19
N ARG A 183 8.66 -6.39 24.86
CA ARG A 183 8.25 -5.54 25.99
C ARG A 183 9.28 -5.52 27.11
N ALA A 184 9.99 -6.63 27.31
CA ALA A 184 11.00 -6.79 28.36
C ALA A 184 12.30 -6.02 28.06
N GLU A 185 12.58 -5.72 26.81
CA GLU A 185 13.76 -4.98 26.35
C GLU A 185 13.50 -3.46 26.21
N ALA A 186 12.28 -3.01 26.51
CA ALA A 186 11.96 -1.60 26.44
C ALA A 186 12.82 -0.82 27.45
N PRO A 187 13.46 0.29 27.03
CA PRO A 187 14.19 1.13 27.96
C PRO A 187 13.25 1.69 29.03
N SER A 188 13.77 2.06 30.18
CA SER A 188 13.04 2.84 31.16
C SER A 188 12.60 4.18 30.58
N TRP A 189 11.60 4.82 31.18
CA TRP A 189 11.15 6.15 30.78
C TRP A 189 12.31 7.16 30.77
N ASP A 190 13.14 7.16 31.81
CA ASP A 190 14.27 8.09 31.93
C ASP A 190 15.31 7.88 30.85
N GLU A 191 15.63 6.62 30.50
CA GLU A 191 16.53 6.29 29.40
C GLU A 191 15.94 6.71 28.04
N ALA A 192 14.66 6.46 27.81
CA ALA A 192 13.98 6.86 26.59
C ALA A 192 13.95 8.39 26.44
N VAL A 193 13.64 9.13 27.51
CA VAL A 193 13.65 10.60 27.52
C VAL A 193 15.05 11.16 27.32
N ALA A 194 16.07 10.56 27.93
CA ALA A 194 17.45 10.98 27.73
C ALA A 194 17.92 10.85 26.26
N ALA A 195 17.37 9.89 25.53
CA ALA A 195 17.73 9.64 24.12
C ALA A 195 16.85 10.44 23.13
N LEU A 196 15.55 10.61 23.42
CA LEU A 196 14.58 11.10 22.46
C LEU A 196 13.90 12.42 22.84
N ASP A 197 14.10 12.93 24.06
CA ASP A 197 13.34 14.00 24.70
C ASP A 197 11.81 13.67 24.79
N ALA A 198 11.14 14.22 25.78
CA ALA A 198 9.69 14.12 25.88
C ALA A 198 9.02 15.29 25.12
N PRO A 199 7.83 15.07 24.55
CA PRO A 199 7.05 13.82 24.51
C PRO A 199 7.57 12.82 23.47
N ILE A 200 7.32 11.52 23.72
CA ILE A 200 7.74 10.41 22.85
C ILE A 200 6.50 9.81 22.19
N PHE A 201 6.57 9.55 20.88
CA PHE A 201 5.59 8.72 20.20
C PHE A 201 5.98 7.24 20.29
N VAL A 202 5.02 6.41 20.69
CA VAL A 202 5.15 4.94 20.72
C VAL A 202 4.28 4.39 19.62
N LYS A 203 4.88 3.62 18.69
CA LYS A 203 4.22 3.19 17.45
C LYS A 203 4.48 1.70 17.17
N PRO A 204 3.48 0.87 16.83
CA PRO A 204 3.74 -0.41 16.18
C PRO A 204 4.52 -0.21 14.88
N ALA A 205 5.45 -1.12 14.55
CA ALA A 205 6.28 -0.97 13.36
C ALA A 205 5.49 -1.19 12.06
N ASN A 206 4.56 -2.17 12.05
CA ASN A 206 3.88 -2.66 10.84
C ASN A 206 2.38 -2.35 10.80
N MET A 207 1.96 -1.24 11.39
CA MET A 207 0.56 -0.82 11.38
C MET A 207 0.39 0.52 10.65
N GLY A 208 -0.70 0.63 9.87
CA GLY A 208 -1.14 1.85 9.21
C GLY A 208 -2.15 2.66 10.02
N SER A 209 -2.60 3.79 9.45
CA SER A 209 -3.73 4.59 9.95
C SER A 209 -3.68 4.97 11.44
N SER A 210 -2.50 5.19 11.98
CA SER A 210 -2.28 5.54 13.40
C SER A 210 -2.80 4.48 14.40
N VAL A 211 -3.09 3.26 13.99
CA VAL A 211 -3.53 2.18 14.89
C VAL A 211 -2.41 1.85 15.88
N GLY A 212 -2.72 1.88 17.17
CA GLY A 212 -1.76 1.59 18.24
C GLY A 212 -0.72 2.69 18.49
N VAL A 213 -0.80 3.83 17.80
CA VAL A 213 0.10 4.98 18.01
C VAL A 213 -0.37 5.79 19.22
N SER A 214 0.54 6.07 20.13
CA SER A 214 0.27 6.86 21.32
C SER A 214 1.41 7.85 21.60
N LYS A 215 1.06 9.01 22.13
CA LYS A 215 1.98 10.04 22.63
C LYS A 215 2.15 9.86 24.14
N ALA A 216 3.38 9.73 24.60
CA ALA A 216 3.71 9.62 26.02
C ALA A 216 4.38 10.90 26.51
N GLU A 217 3.81 11.50 27.56
CA GLU A 217 4.33 12.70 28.23
C GLU A 217 4.86 12.38 29.64
N THR A 218 4.45 11.24 30.19
CA THR A 218 4.83 10.73 31.50
C THR A 218 5.19 9.26 31.43
N ASP A 219 5.87 8.73 32.46
CA ASP A 219 6.15 7.29 32.57
C ASP A 219 4.87 6.44 32.54
N ALA A 220 3.80 6.88 33.20
CA ALA A 220 2.53 6.18 33.18
C ALA A 220 1.89 6.12 31.76
N ASP A 221 2.03 7.17 30.97
CA ASP A 221 1.60 7.18 29.55
C ASP A 221 2.47 6.22 28.74
N TYR A 222 3.77 6.26 28.97
CA TYR A 222 4.75 5.41 28.27
C TYR A 222 4.48 3.94 28.48
N GLN A 223 4.23 3.50 29.72
CA GLN A 223 3.91 2.10 30.02
C GLN A 223 2.62 1.65 29.32
N ARG A 224 1.57 2.48 29.36
CA ARG A 224 0.30 2.20 28.65
C ARG A 224 0.49 2.17 27.15
N ALA A 225 1.27 3.08 26.60
CA ALA A 225 1.55 3.18 25.17
C ALA A 225 2.32 1.95 24.66
N LEU A 226 3.31 1.47 25.42
CA LEU A 226 4.03 0.23 25.10
C LEU A 226 3.09 -0.98 25.12
N ASP A 227 2.29 -1.15 26.16
CA ASP A 227 1.35 -2.28 26.26
C ASP A 227 0.33 -2.23 25.11
N GLY A 228 -0.16 -1.04 24.76
CA GLY A 228 -1.03 -0.83 23.61
C GLY A 228 -0.36 -1.18 22.29
N ALA A 229 0.84 -0.68 22.03
CA ALA A 229 1.56 -0.93 20.78
C ALA A 229 1.93 -2.41 20.61
N PHE A 230 2.39 -3.08 21.67
CA PHE A 230 2.70 -4.50 21.65
C PHE A 230 1.45 -5.42 21.56
N SER A 231 0.24 -4.90 21.71
CA SER A 231 -0.98 -5.65 21.38
C SER A 231 -1.23 -5.78 19.88
N PHE A 232 -0.58 -4.94 19.06
CA PHE A 232 -0.74 -4.90 17.62
C PHE A 232 0.46 -5.43 16.84
N ASP A 233 1.67 -5.39 17.43
CA ASP A 233 2.90 -5.79 16.73
C ASP A 233 3.91 -6.35 17.70
N THR A 234 4.80 -7.20 17.20
CA THR A 234 5.95 -7.74 17.93
C THR A 234 7.13 -6.77 18.00
N LYS A 235 7.09 -5.70 17.22
CA LYS A 235 8.12 -4.66 17.13
C LYS A 235 7.51 -3.28 17.29
N VAL A 236 8.08 -2.47 18.16
CA VAL A 236 7.60 -1.14 18.49
C VAL A 236 8.71 -0.10 18.30
N LEU A 237 8.37 1.06 17.79
CA LEU A 237 9.24 2.23 17.71
C LEU A 237 8.89 3.22 18.80
N LEU A 238 9.92 3.70 19.48
CA LEU A 238 9.88 4.91 20.28
C LEU A 238 10.46 6.03 19.43
N GLU A 239 9.74 7.09 19.20
CA GLU A 239 10.13 8.12 18.25
C GLU A 239 10.05 9.51 18.90
N ARG A 240 11.10 10.31 18.68
CA ARG A 240 11.13 11.71 19.10
C ARG A 240 10.03 12.48 18.37
N THR A 241 9.32 13.32 19.10
CA THR A 241 8.32 14.20 18.52
C THR A 241 8.98 15.27 17.65
N ILE A 242 8.52 15.39 16.41
CA ILE A 242 8.86 16.50 15.52
C ILE A 242 7.82 17.60 15.70
N ARG A 243 8.29 18.83 15.99
CA ARG A 243 7.45 20.02 15.91
C ARG A 243 7.59 20.63 14.53
N GLY A 244 6.53 20.62 13.76
CA GLY A 244 6.59 21.03 12.36
C GLY A 244 5.25 20.98 11.67
N ARG A 245 5.26 21.40 10.39
CA ARG A 245 4.13 21.32 9.48
C ARG A 245 4.13 19.95 8.81
N GLU A 246 2.98 19.33 8.71
CA GLU A 246 2.83 18.01 8.05
C GLU A 246 2.60 18.21 6.56
N ILE A 247 3.54 17.75 5.75
CA ILE A 247 3.54 17.91 4.30
C ILE A 247 3.42 16.53 3.65
N GLU A 248 2.51 16.40 2.69
CA GLU A 248 2.33 15.20 1.89
C GLU A 248 2.68 15.47 0.42
N ILE A 249 3.34 14.51 -0.22
CA ILE A 249 3.76 14.59 -1.62
C ILE A 249 3.45 13.25 -2.30
N SER A 250 2.73 13.30 -3.40
CA SER A 250 2.46 12.13 -4.22
C SER A 250 3.61 11.88 -5.19
N VAL A 251 4.08 10.64 -5.28
CA VAL A 251 5.12 10.22 -6.24
C VAL A 251 4.54 9.18 -7.19
N LEU A 252 4.88 9.30 -8.48
CA LEU A 252 4.38 8.46 -9.58
C LEU A 252 5.54 8.11 -10.52
N GLY A 253 5.69 6.85 -10.88
CA GLY A 253 6.66 6.38 -11.87
C GLY A 253 7.43 5.14 -11.43
N ASN A 254 8.17 4.56 -12.38
CA ASN A 254 9.08 3.44 -12.16
C ASN A 254 10.54 3.97 -12.11
N GLU A 255 11.29 3.91 -13.20
CA GLU A 255 12.72 4.31 -13.26
C GLU A 255 12.91 5.83 -13.11
N THR A 256 11.98 6.62 -13.61
CA THR A 256 11.99 8.09 -13.56
C THR A 256 10.77 8.63 -12.82
N PRO A 257 10.72 8.45 -11.47
CA PRO A 257 9.57 8.92 -10.70
C PRO A 257 9.50 10.45 -10.64
N GLU A 258 8.28 10.96 -10.71
CA GLU A 258 7.92 12.35 -10.60
C GLU A 258 7.18 12.61 -9.29
N ALA A 259 7.37 13.79 -8.71
CA ALA A 259 6.67 14.25 -7.53
C ALA A 259 5.63 15.32 -7.87
N SER A 260 4.46 15.24 -7.26
CA SER A 260 3.42 16.27 -7.30
C SER A 260 3.89 17.58 -6.63
N ILE A 261 3.05 18.61 -6.70
CA ILE A 261 3.17 19.73 -5.76
C ILE A 261 2.92 19.24 -4.34
N PRO A 262 3.53 19.87 -3.31
CA PRO A 262 3.26 19.54 -1.91
C PRO A 262 1.86 19.99 -1.48
N GLY A 263 1.21 19.20 -0.63
CA GLY A 263 0.05 19.60 0.16
C GLY A 263 0.39 19.58 1.64
N GLU A 264 -0.39 20.29 2.44
CA GLU A 264 -0.24 20.34 3.88
C GLU A 264 -1.50 19.85 4.57
N ILE A 265 -1.32 19.07 5.61
CA ILE A 265 -2.37 18.73 6.57
C ILE A 265 -2.24 19.67 7.76
N ALA A 266 -3.21 20.56 7.94
CA ALA A 266 -3.30 21.45 9.09
C ALA A 266 -4.30 20.86 10.10
N PRO A 267 -3.84 20.15 11.16
CA PRO A 267 -4.73 19.54 12.12
C PRO A 267 -5.53 20.61 12.86
N THR A 268 -6.84 20.43 12.97
CA THR A 268 -7.70 21.29 13.81
C THR A 268 -7.62 20.93 15.30
N HIS A 269 -7.02 19.76 15.62
CA HIS A 269 -6.80 19.24 16.98
C HIS A 269 -5.33 18.90 17.21
N ALA A 270 -4.93 18.82 18.49
CA ALA A 270 -3.54 18.62 18.90
C ALA A 270 -2.91 17.29 18.44
N PHE A 271 -3.70 16.32 17.94
CA PHE A 271 -3.24 15.04 17.38
C PHE A 271 -4.23 14.54 16.32
N TYR A 272 -3.71 14.20 15.14
CA TYR A 272 -4.48 13.67 14.00
C TYR A 272 -4.63 12.15 14.13
N SER A 273 -5.59 11.72 14.95
CA SER A 273 -5.88 10.32 15.26
C SER A 273 -6.60 9.60 14.10
N TYR A 274 -6.74 8.27 14.20
CA TYR A 274 -7.58 7.48 13.27
C TYR A 274 -9.01 8.03 13.17
N GLU A 275 -9.60 8.43 14.31
CA GLU A 275 -10.95 9.00 14.36
C GLU A 275 -11.01 10.33 13.62
N ALA A 276 -10.00 11.19 13.78
CA ALA A 276 -9.90 12.45 13.05
C ALA A 276 -9.68 12.26 11.54
N LYS A 277 -9.02 11.17 11.12
CA LYS A 277 -8.78 10.86 9.69
C LYS A 277 -10.02 10.37 8.94
N TYR A 278 -10.90 9.60 9.58
CA TYR A 278 -11.94 8.84 8.89
C TYR A 278 -13.36 9.06 9.39
N LEU A 279 -13.54 9.56 10.60
CA LEU A 279 -14.84 9.72 11.25
C LEU A 279 -15.24 11.19 11.45
N ASP A 280 -14.25 12.09 11.55
CA ASP A 280 -14.47 13.53 11.74
C ASP A 280 -14.26 14.26 10.41
N HIS A 281 -15.33 14.83 9.85
CA HIS A 281 -15.27 15.62 8.62
C HIS A 281 -14.50 16.93 8.76
N ASP A 282 -14.28 17.40 10.01
CA ASP A 282 -13.60 18.64 10.35
C ASP A 282 -12.25 18.42 11.04
N GLY A 283 -11.70 17.19 10.97
CA GLY A 283 -10.48 16.78 11.69
C GLY A 283 -9.18 17.45 11.24
N ALA A 284 -9.09 17.93 10.01
CA ALA A 284 -7.96 18.68 9.47
C ALA A 284 -8.33 19.44 8.19
N ASP A 285 -7.72 20.61 8.01
CA ASP A 285 -7.76 21.35 6.74
C ASP A 285 -6.69 20.84 5.79
N LEU A 286 -7.07 20.60 4.53
CA LEU A 286 -6.15 20.24 3.47
C LEU A 286 -5.80 21.48 2.65
N LEU A 287 -4.56 21.94 2.77
CA LEU A 287 -4.05 23.08 2.01
C LEU A 287 -3.30 22.58 0.77
N ILE A 288 -3.86 22.79 -0.42
CA ILE A 288 -3.28 22.37 -1.70
C ILE A 288 -3.32 23.54 -2.67
N PRO A 289 -2.16 24.06 -3.12
CA PRO A 289 -0.81 23.72 -2.68
C PRO A 289 -0.54 24.12 -1.22
N ALA A 290 0.44 23.47 -0.59
CA ALA A 290 0.98 23.90 0.70
C ALA A 290 1.60 25.31 0.56
N ASP A 291 1.43 26.15 1.57
CA ASP A 291 2.06 27.49 1.60
C ASP A 291 3.56 27.40 1.92
N LEU A 292 4.34 27.05 0.91
CA LEU A 292 5.79 26.91 0.94
C LEU A 292 6.44 27.83 -0.11
N ASP A 293 7.62 28.36 0.22
CA ASP A 293 8.41 29.05 -0.80
C ASP A 293 8.91 28.09 -1.89
N ALA A 294 9.36 28.64 -3.02
CA ALA A 294 9.77 27.86 -4.19
C ALA A 294 10.97 26.93 -3.90
N GLU A 295 11.92 27.36 -3.05
CA GLU A 295 13.10 26.57 -2.69
C GLU A 295 12.68 25.38 -1.82
N THR A 296 11.88 25.61 -0.78
CA THR A 296 11.36 24.56 0.09
C THR A 296 10.50 23.57 -0.69
N THR A 297 9.65 24.06 -1.60
CA THR A 297 8.85 23.22 -2.50
C THR A 297 9.74 22.31 -3.35
N ALA A 298 10.77 22.84 -3.98
CA ALA A 298 11.69 22.07 -4.82
C ALA A 298 12.44 21.00 -3.99
N ARG A 299 12.97 21.37 -2.82
CA ARG A 299 13.64 20.46 -1.88
C ARG A 299 12.71 19.34 -1.40
N ALA A 300 11.46 19.67 -1.06
CA ALA A 300 10.49 18.69 -0.61
C ALA A 300 10.17 17.65 -1.68
N ARG A 301 9.99 18.08 -2.94
CA ARG A 301 9.79 17.17 -4.07
C ARG A 301 11.01 16.30 -4.34
N GLU A 302 12.21 16.86 -4.27
CA GLU A 302 13.46 16.10 -4.43
C GLU A 302 13.62 15.03 -3.33
N VAL A 303 13.38 15.40 -2.07
CA VAL A 303 13.48 14.47 -0.93
C VAL A 303 12.45 13.35 -1.06
N ALA A 304 11.22 13.65 -1.50
CA ALA A 304 10.18 12.66 -1.74
C ALA A 304 10.59 11.63 -2.80
N VAL A 305 11.13 12.07 -3.94
CA VAL A 305 11.64 11.18 -5.01
C VAL A 305 12.82 10.34 -4.52
N ARG A 306 13.75 10.94 -3.76
CA ARG A 306 14.89 10.21 -3.18
C ARG A 306 14.42 9.15 -2.19
N ALA A 307 13.46 9.47 -1.32
CA ALA A 307 12.89 8.54 -0.35
C ALA A 307 12.15 7.38 -1.04
N PHE A 308 11.36 7.67 -2.07
CA PHE A 308 10.68 6.68 -2.90
C PHE A 308 11.66 5.67 -3.51
N ARG A 309 12.78 6.16 -4.08
CA ARG A 309 13.84 5.30 -4.64
C ARG A 309 14.58 4.51 -3.58
N ALA A 310 14.93 5.14 -2.46
CA ALA A 310 15.66 4.51 -1.36
C ALA A 310 14.91 3.33 -0.74
N LEU A 311 13.57 3.40 -0.74
CA LEU A 311 12.71 2.32 -0.25
C LEU A 311 12.21 1.38 -1.36
N CYS A 312 12.86 1.39 -2.53
CA CYS A 312 12.55 0.51 -3.66
C CYS A 312 11.09 0.57 -4.13
N CYS A 313 10.45 1.74 -4.03
CA CYS A 313 9.11 1.96 -4.54
C CYS A 313 9.10 2.08 -6.06
N GLU A 314 8.01 1.63 -6.68
CA GLU A 314 7.68 1.79 -8.09
C GLU A 314 6.18 2.03 -8.23
N GLY A 315 5.76 2.59 -9.37
CA GLY A 315 4.36 2.88 -9.66
C GLY A 315 3.86 4.09 -8.91
N MET A 316 3.56 3.95 -7.63
CA MET A 316 2.99 5.03 -6.81
C MET A 316 3.42 4.94 -5.33
N ALA A 317 3.47 6.09 -4.67
CA ALA A 317 3.45 6.20 -3.22
C ALA A 317 3.09 7.62 -2.79
N ARG A 318 2.59 7.81 -1.56
CA ARG A 318 2.53 9.11 -0.89
C ARG A 318 3.63 9.17 0.15
N VAL A 319 4.42 10.22 0.08
CA VAL A 319 5.51 10.49 1.01
C VAL A 319 5.01 11.54 2.00
N ASP A 320 4.96 11.17 3.27
CA ASP A 320 4.53 12.02 4.37
C ASP A 320 5.77 12.47 5.14
N LEU A 321 5.93 13.77 5.29
CA LEU A 321 7.09 14.38 5.93
C LEU A 321 6.73 15.58 6.81
N PHE A 322 7.59 15.91 7.74
CA PHE A 322 7.50 17.14 8.51
C PHE A 322 8.48 18.19 7.99
N LEU A 323 8.01 19.42 7.81
CA LEU A 323 8.86 20.60 7.75
C LEU A 323 9.07 21.09 9.18
N ALA A 324 10.22 20.78 9.78
CA ALA A 324 10.51 21.08 11.17
C ALA A 324 10.54 22.60 11.42
N THR A 325 9.75 23.10 12.35
CA THR A 325 9.73 24.51 12.78
C THR A 325 10.72 24.79 13.90
N GLU A 326 11.14 23.74 14.61
CA GLU A 326 12.14 23.77 15.68
C GLU A 326 13.22 22.72 15.44
N PRO A 327 14.42 22.87 16.03
CA PRO A 327 15.44 21.82 15.97
C PRO A 327 14.96 20.51 16.59
N CYS A 328 15.29 19.38 15.96
CA CYS A 328 14.96 18.04 16.44
C CYS A 328 16.22 17.16 16.52
N GLY A 329 16.82 17.04 17.69
CA GLY A 329 18.11 16.39 17.85
C GLY A 329 19.17 17.05 16.97
N PRO A 330 19.83 16.31 16.07
CA PRO A 330 20.84 16.87 15.18
C PRO A 330 20.24 17.66 13.99
N LEU A 331 18.94 17.64 13.81
CA LEU A 331 18.25 18.27 12.68
C LEU A 331 17.89 19.73 13.02
N PRO A 332 18.34 20.72 12.25
CA PRO A 332 17.97 22.11 12.46
C PRO A 332 16.52 22.40 12.06
N SER A 333 15.99 23.54 12.49
CA SER A 333 14.75 24.10 11.96
C SER A 333 14.84 24.24 10.42
N GLY A 334 13.74 24.02 9.70
CA GLY A 334 13.69 23.97 8.23
C GLY A 334 14.11 22.62 7.63
N SER A 335 14.44 21.61 8.46
CA SER A 335 14.68 20.26 7.98
C SER A 335 13.40 19.61 7.47
N LEU A 336 13.51 18.91 6.33
CA LEU A 336 12.47 18.03 5.80
C LEU A 336 12.73 16.61 6.33
N VAL A 337 11.85 16.13 7.19
CA VAL A 337 12.02 14.89 7.95
C VAL A 337 10.97 13.89 7.52
N ILE A 338 11.37 12.77 6.89
CA ILE A 338 10.40 11.74 6.48
C ILE A 338 9.77 11.09 7.70
N ASN A 339 8.45 11.05 7.72
CA ASN A 339 7.64 10.32 8.68
C ASN A 339 7.41 8.89 8.21
N GLU A 340 6.71 8.73 7.09
CA GLU A 340 6.39 7.42 6.49
C GLU A 340 6.17 7.53 4.98
N ILE A 341 6.10 6.38 4.29
CA ILE A 341 5.73 6.26 2.88
C ILE A 341 4.61 5.25 2.75
N ASN A 342 3.48 5.71 2.18
CA ASN A 342 2.28 4.91 1.97
C ASN A 342 2.26 4.39 0.53
N THR A 343 2.36 3.08 0.34
CA THR A 343 2.54 2.45 -0.97
C THR A 343 1.25 2.29 -1.77
N LEU A 344 0.12 2.12 -1.10
CA LEU A 344 -1.22 2.17 -1.70
C LEU A 344 -2.06 3.21 -0.93
N PRO A 345 -1.77 4.51 -1.11
CA PRO A 345 -2.45 5.56 -0.37
C PRO A 345 -3.94 5.58 -0.69
N GLY A 346 -4.75 6.18 0.18
CA GLY A 346 -6.17 6.37 -0.06
C GLY A 346 -6.42 6.92 -1.46
N PHE A 347 -7.34 6.30 -2.20
CA PHE A 347 -7.56 6.55 -3.63
C PHE A 347 -9.00 6.99 -3.92
N THR A 348 -9.63 7.71 -2.99
CA THR A 348 -10.90 8.39 -3.23
C THR A 348 -10.63 9.78 -3.85
N ARG A 349 -11.64 10.37 -4.49
CA ARG A 349 -11.52 11.73 -5.07
C ARG A 349 -11.18 12.82 -4.04
N ILE A 350 -11.46 12.56 -2.76
CA ILE A 350 -11.12 13.48 -1.66
C ILE A 350 -9.78 13.15 -0.99
N SER A 351 -9.17 12.01 -1.32
CA SER A 351 -7.88 11.60 -0.78
C SER A 351 -6.75 12.49 -1.29
N MET A 352 -5.73 12.69 -0.46
CA MET A 352 -4.62 13.59 -0.75
C MET A 352 -3.85 13.17 -2.01
N TYR A 353 -3.56 11.87 -2.18
CA TYR A 353 -2.79 11.38 -3.32
C TYR A 353 -3.35 11.84 -4.68
N PRO A 354 -4.61 11.57 -5.05
CA PRO A 354 -5.15 12.06 -6.32
C PRO A 354 -5.38 13.57 -6.34
N LYS A 355 -5.68 14.23 -5.22
CA LYS A 355 -5.82 15.70 -5.18
C LYS A 355 -4.51 16.42 -5.50
N LEU A 356 -3.38 15.92 -5.02
CA LEU A 356 -2.07 16.48 -5.32
C LEU A 356 -1.72 16.34 -6.80
N TRP A 357 -2.09 15.23 -7.42
CA TRP A 357 -1.91 15.05 -8.85
C TRP A 357 -2.84 15.93 -9.68
N ASP A 358 -4.11 16.05 -9.30
CA ASP A 358 -5.06 16.96 -9.96
C ASP A 358 -4.56 18.41 -9.92
N ALA A 359 -4.12 18.87 -8.76
CA ALA A 359 -3.50 20.19 -8.60
C ALA A 359 -2.15 20.34 -9.33
N SER A 360 -1.50 19.23 -9.68
CA SER A 360 -0.29 19.19 -10.52
C SER A 360 -0.59 19.06 -12.01
N GLY A 361 -1.87 19.07 -12.42
CA GLY A 361 -2.31 19.02 -13.81
C GLY A 361 -2.56 17.61 -14.34
N VAL A 362 -2.57 16.57 -13.52
CA VAL A 362 -2.89 15.19 -13.89
C VAL A 362 -4.27 14.85 -13.37
N SER A 363 -5.26 14.76 -14.24
CA SER A 363 -6.63 14.45 -13.88
C SER A 363 -6.78 13.04 -13.31
N TYR A 364 -7.83 12.81 -12.51
CA TYR A 364 -8.04 11.50 -11.86
C TYR A 364 -8.15 10.32 -12.86
N PRO A 365 -8.88 10.42 -14.00
CA PRO A 365 -8.84 9.36 -15.02
C PRO A 365 -7.46 9.15 -15.64
N GLU A 366 -6.72 10.23 -15.90
CA GLU A 366 -5.36 10.14 -16.43
C GLU A 366 -4.40 9.50 -15.44
N LEU A 367 -4.55 9.77 -14.14
CA LEU A 367 -3.77 9.15 -13.09
C LEU A 367 -3.98 7.63 -13.07
N ILE A 368 -5.22 7.17 -13.20
CA ILE A 368 -5.56 5.73 -13.28
C ILE A 368 -4.89 5.11 -14.52
N ASP A 369 -4.98 5.77 -15.66
CA ASP A 369 -4.37 5.31 -16.90
C ASP A 369 -2.84 5.21 -16.78
N ARG A 370 -2.17 6.22 -16.24
CA ARG A 370 -0.73 6.20 -16.00
C ARG A 370 -0.31 5.07 -15.08
N LEU A 371 -1.05 4.83 -13.99
CA LEU A 371 -0.77 3.76 -13.04
C LEU A 371 -0.89 2.37 -13.67
N ILE A 372 -1.92 2.14 -14.49
CA ILE A 372 -2.10 0.87 -15.23
C ILE A 372 -0.94 0.65 -16.19
N ARG A 373 -0.56 1.68 -16.95
CA ARG A 373 0.58 1.58 -17.88
C ARG A 373 1.89 1.29 -17.17
N LEU A 374 2.18 1.97 -16.06
CA LEU A 374 3.38 1.71 -15.26
C LEU A 374 3.44 0.26 -14.75
N ALA A 375 2.29 -0.31 -14.37
CA ALA A 375 2.22 -1.70 -13.94
C ALA A 375 2.58 -2.68 -15.07
N ILE A 376 2.04 -2.45 -16.26
CA ILE A 376 2.32 -3.26 -17.45
C ILE A 376 3.79 -3.12 -17.89
N GLU A 377 4.29 -1.88 -17.98
CA GLU A 377 5.70 -1.58 -18.34
C GLU A 377 6.68 -2.27 -17.38
N ARG A 378 6.42 -2.26 -16.08
CA ARG A 378 7.23 -2.95 -15.09
C ARG A 378 7.23 -4.47 -15.32
N ALA A 379 6.06 -5.07 -15.55
CA ALA A 379 5.95 -6.50 -15.78
C ALA A 379 6.70 -6.92 -17.04
N GLU A 380 6.57 -6.18 -18.14
CA GLU A 380 7.30 -6.42 -19.38
C GLU A 380 8.83 -6.26 -19.22
N ARG A 381 9.27 -5.26 -18.43
CA ARG A 381 10.69 -5.10 -18.11
C ARG A 381 11.21 -6.33 -17.36
N ASP A 382 10.49 -6.78 -16.34
CA ASP A 382 10.89 -7.91 -15.51
C ASP A 382 10.89 -9.22 -16.28
N GLU A 383 9.96 -9.43 -17.22
CA GLU A 383 9.96 -10.59 -18.12
C GLU A 383 11.15 -10.60 -19.08
N ARG A 384 11.53 -9.43 -19.63
CA ARG A 384 12.73 -9.31 -20.47
C ARG A 384 13.99 -9.67 -19.70
N LEU A 385 14.11 -9.24 -18.44
CA LEU A 385 15.25 -9.58 -17.59
C LEU A 385 15.30 -11.09 -17.25
N ALA A 386 14.16 -11.68 -16.97
CA ALA A 386 14.07 -13.12 -16.68
C ALA A 386 14.39 -14.01 -17.91
N SER A 387 13.96 -13.60 -19.10
CA SER A 387 14.24 -14.32 -20.35
C SER A 387 15.70 -14.23 -20.81
N ALA A 388 16.45 -13.24 -20.33
CA ALA A 388 17.89 -13.11 -20.59
C ALA A 388 18.74 -14.14 -19.84
N ILE A 389 18.18 -14.83 -18.84
CA ILE A 389 18.82 -15.93 -18.14
C ILE A 389 18.50 -17.23 -18.92
N ASP A 390 19.14 -17.40 -20.06
CA ASP A 390 19.07 -18.67 -20.80
C ASP A 390 19.96 -19.72 -20.12
N LEU A 391 19.37 -20.46 -19.20
CA LEU A 391 20.05 -21.55 -18.48
C LEU A 391 20.45 -22.70 -19.41
N GLN A 392 20.02 -22.74 -20.68
CA GLN A 392 20.42 -23.78 -21.68
C GLN A 392 21.82 -23.52 -22.24
N GLY A 393 22.33 -22.29 -22.22
CA GLY A 393 23.71 -21.95 -22.63
C GLY A 393 24.82 -22.37 -21.66
N VAL A 394 24.50 -22.77 -20.46
CA VAL A 394 25.53 -23.16 -19.43
C VAL A 394 25.78 -24.67 -19.44
N GLY A 395 24.93 -25.48 -20.08
CA GLY A 395 25.00 -26.96 -20.09
C GLY A 395 25.83 -27.59 -21.17
N GLU A 396 26.12 -26.93 -22.28
CA GLU A 396 26.79 -27.57 -23.48
C GLU A 396 28.31 -27.25 -23.60
N ALA A 397 28.88 -26.42 -22.74
CA ALA A 397 30.30 -26.04 -22.86
C ALA A 397 31.29 -27.03 -22.21
N ASN A 398 30.85 -28.16 -21.62
CA ASN A 398 31.75 -29.06 -20.86
C ASN A 398 31.78 -30.53 -21.30
N HIS A 399 31.35 -30.88 -22.51
CA HIS A 399 31.48 -32.25 -23.02
C HIS A 399 32.13 -32.35 -24.41
N GLY A 400 33.09 -31.54 -24.70
CA GLY A 400 33.92 -31.67 -25.89
C GLY A 400 35.39 -31.53 -25.52
N GLU A 401 36.09 -32.65 -25.49
CA GLU A 401 37.51 -32.90 -25.50
C GLU A 401 38.00 -33.74 -24.33
N ALA A 402 37.69 -35.02 -24.36
CA ALA A 402 38.56 -36.04 -23.76
C ALA A 402 38.42 -37.33 -24.61
N GLY A 403 39.30 -37.44 -25.59
CA GLY A 403 39.37 -38.71 -26.36
C GLY A 403 40.22 -38.58 -27.61
N SER A 404 41.49 -38.80 -27.49
CA SER A 404 42.41 -39.42 -28.44
C SER A 404 43.81 -38.81 -28.39
N GLY A 405 44.69 -39.54 -27.80
CA GLY A 405 46.12 -39.27 -27.79
C GLY A 405 46.83 -40.31 -26.92
#